data_9973897c8ecf6630203b05babf576b9c
#
_entry.id   9973897c8ecf6630203b05babf576b9c
#
_cell.length_a   1.000
_cell.length_b   1.000
_cell.length_c   1.000
_cell.angle_alpha   90.00
_cell.angle_beta   90.00
_cell.angle_gamma   90.00
#
_symmetry.space_group_name_H-M   'P 1'
#
loop_
_entity.id
_entity.type
_entity.pdbx_description
1 polymer ?
#
loop_
_entity_poly.entity_id
_entity_poly.type
_entity_poly.pdbx_seq_one_letter_code
_entity_poly.pdbx_strand_id
1 'polypeptide(L)'
;VIDALNYEQGENWAAANGDCVELMKSMPDSSVHLTVTSIPFASLFTYSASDRDFGNCRSQGEFFGQFEFFTRELLRVTIPGRIAAVHCMILPSTKTKDGFIGLKDFRGEVVRSFERGGWIFHSETAIWKDPVTAMQRTKALGLLHKQIKKDSTMSRTGILDYLCAFRRPGKNPEPVTHTDETYPVDKWQQVASPVWMDIEQSKTLQARSAREEEDEAHLCPLQTQVIERCVELWSNPRDVVFDPFGGIGSTPFCALRMGRRAVMHELKPSYFQQAVANLRNANRQTSLLDLIGDAAQ
;
A
#
# COMPACT_ATOMS: atom_id res chain seq x y z
N VAL A 1 15.66 19.74 -10.05
CA VAL A 1 14.52 19.72 -11.01
C VAL A 1 13.82 18.39 -10.79
N ILE A 2 12.53 18.41 -10.47
CA ILE A 2 11.73 17.17 -10.33
C ILE A 2 11.44 16.68 -11.74
N ASP A 3 11.85 15.44 -12.06
CA ASP A 3 11.59 14.80 -13.36
C ASP A 3 10.18 14.16 -13.39
N ALA A 4 9.17 15.00 -13.11
CA ALA A 4 7.78 14.62 -13.09
C ALA A 4 7.06 15.08 -14.37
N LEU A 5 6.17 14.23 -14.89
CA LEU A 5 5.27 14.61 -15.99
C LEU A 5 4.29 15.71 -15.54
N ASN A 6 3.79 15.60 -14.31
CA ASN A 6 2.94 16.58 -13.66
C ASN A 6 3.27 16.62 -12.16
N TYR A 7 3.09 17.77 -11.54
CA TYR A 7 3.29 17.99 -10.11
C TYR A 7 2.19 18.88 -9.57
N GLU A 8 1.57 18.46 -8.47
CA GLU A 8 0.54 19.20 -7.77
C GLU A 8 0.80 19.18 -6.27
N GLN A 9 0.47 20.28 -5.60
CA GLN A 9 0.63 20.39 -4.15
C GLN A 9 -0.47 21.21 -3.51
N GLY A 10 -0.68 20.98 -2.24
CA GLY A 10 -1.50 21.80 -1.34
C GLY A 10 -0.70 22.13 -0.08
N GLU A 11 -1.36 22.69 0.93
CA GLU A 11 -0.70 23.11 2.17
C GLU A 11 0.04 21.96 2.88
N ASN A 12 -0.58 20.77 2.93
CA ASN A 12 -0.07 19.61 3.66
C ASN A 12 0.16 18.38 2.78
N TRP A 13 0.16 18.52 1.46
CA TRP A 13 0.38 17.40 0.55
C TRP A 13 1.10 17.79 -0.73
N ALA A 14 1.79 16.82 -1.29
CA ALA A 14 2.39 16.89 -2.62
C ALA A 14 2.16 15.57 -3.37
N ALA A 15 1.89 15.67 -4.66
CA ALA A 15 1.72 14.55 -5.57
C ALA A 15 2.55 14.78 -6.83
N ALA A 16 3.27 13.75 -7.29
CA ALA A 16 4.06 13.79 -8.51
C ALA A 16 3.67 12.63 -9.43
N ASN A 17 3.49 12.93 -10.73
CA ASN A 17 3.21 11.95 -11.77
C ASN A 17 4.49 11.51 -12.45
N GLY A 18 4.87 10.25 -12.30
CA GLY A 18 6.07 9.67 -12.91
C GLY A 18 6.53 8.40 -12.23
N ASP A 19 7.69 7.91 -12.65
CA ASP A 19 8.34 6.74 -12.06
C ASP A 19 8.77 7.02 -10.62
N CYS A 20 8.35 6.15 -9.68
CA CYS A 20 8.58 6.38 -8.26
C CYS A 20 10.06 6.36 -7.88
N VAL A 21 10.90 5.54 -8.53
CA VAL A 21 12.34 5.48 -8.27
C VAL A 21 13.03 6.77 -8.72
N GLU A 22 12.71 7.25 -9.91
CA GLU A 22 13.26 8.50 -10.44
C GLU A 22 12.79 9.71 -9.60
N LEU A 23 11.52 9.75 -9.23
CA LEU A 23 10.97 10.82 -8.39
C LEU A 23 11.58 10.82 -6.99
N MET A 24 11.81 9.65 -6.37
CA MET A 24 12.47 9.57 -5.07
C MET A 24 13.89 10.14 -5.09
N LYS A 25 14.63 10.05 -6.21
CA LYS A 25 15.98 10.66 -6.32
C LYS A 25 15.99 12.17 -6.06
N SER A 26 14.87 12.86 -6.31
CA SER A 26 14.73 14.29 -6.02
C SER A 26 14.32 14.58 -4.58
N MET A 27 13.91 13.57 -3.80
CA MET A 27 13.54 13.73 -2.41
C MET A 27 14.78 13.80 -1.51
N PRO A 28 14.78 14.63 -0.45
CA PRO A 28 15.86 14.68 0.51
C PRO A 28 16.03 13.35 1.25
N ASP A 29 17.27 13.04 1.64
CA ASP A 29 17.55 11.92 2.54
C ASP A 29 16.82 12.11 3.87
N SER A 30 16.32 11.00 4.45
CA SER A 30 15.69 11.01 5.77
C SER A 30 14.58 12.06 5.92
N SER A 31 13.69 12.17 4.92
CA SER A 31 12.57 13.12 4.88
C SER A 31 11.20 12.47 5.10
N VAL A 32 11.12 11.14 5.01
CA VAL A 32 9.89 10.36 5.15
C VAL A 32 9.81 9.73 6.54
N HIS A 33 8.69 9.94 7.24
CA HIS A 33 8.47 9.42 8.58
C HIS A 33 7.78 8.04 8.56
N LEU A 34 6.88 7.82 7.61
CA LEU A 34 6.17 6.56 7.45
C LEU A 34 5.87 6.34 5.97
N THR A 35 6.11 5.15 5.47
CA THR A 35 5.55 4.71 4.19
C THR A 35 4.42 3.71 4.44
N VAL A 36 3.27 3.91 3.79
CA VAL A 36 2.19 2.92 3.71
C VAL A 36 1.84 2.77 2.25
N THR A 37 2.01 1.58 1.70
CA THR A 37 1.82 1.37 0.27
C THR A 37 1.34 -0.03 -0.06
N SER A 38 0.60 -0.16 -1.15
CA SER A 38 0.30 -1.43 -1.80
C SER A 38 1.13 -1.52 -3.08
N ILE A 39 2.11 -2.40 -3.08
CA ILE A 39 3.02 -2.54 -4.21
C ILE A 39 2.34 -3.21 -5.41
N PRO A 40 2.78 -2.98 -6.65
CA PRO A 40 2.36 -3.76 -7.82
C PRO A 40 2.63 -5.25 -7.61
N PHE A 41 1.69 -6.11 -8.01
CA PHE A 41 1.79 -7.57 -7.84
C PHE A 41 2.43 -8.25 -9.06
N ALA A 42 3.62 -7.80 -9.46
CA ALA A 42 4.30 -8.25 -10.67
C ALA A 42 3.36 -8.25 -11.89
N SER A 43 3.48 -9.22 -12.77
CA SER A 43 2.65 -9.36 -13.98
C SER A 43 1.19 -9.82 -13.71
N LEU A 44 0.71 -9.78 -12.47
CA LEU A 44 -0.69 -10.10 -12.18
C LEU A 44 -1.62 -9.02 -12.74
N PHE A 45 -1.23 -7.76 -12.64
CA PHE A 45 -1.94 -6.59 -13.16
C PHE A 45 -0.96 -5.65 -13.86
N THR A 46 -1.31 -5.20 -15.06
CA THR A 46 -0.65 -4.12 -15.78
C THR A 46 -1.48 -2.87 -15.59
N TYR A 47 -0.87 -1.79 -15.12
CA TYR A 47 -1.56 -0.54 -14.80
C TYR A 47 -1.41 0.51 -15.88
N SER A 48 -0.37 0.41 -16.70
CA SER A 48 -0.10 1.33 -17.82
C SER A 48 0.67 0.65 -18.94
N ALA A 49 0.74 1.27 -20.13
CA ALA A 49 1.57 0.80 -21.24
C ALA A 49 3.04 1.22 -21.10
N SER A 50 3.45 1.85 -20.00
CA SER A 50 4.82 2.30 -19.79
C SER A 50 5.77 1.14 -19.51
N ASP A 51 6.96 1.14 -20.12
CA ASP A 51 8.05 0.20 -19.78
C ASP A 51 8.55 0.38 -18.33
N ARG A 52 8.19 1.48 -17.66
CA ARG A 52 8.48 1.76 -16.26
C ARG A 52 7.43 1.23 -15.29
N ASP A 53 6.33 0.67 -15.80
CA ASP A 53 5.34 0.00 -14.98
C ASP A 53 5.87 -1.37 -14.53
N PHE A 54 6.04 -1.54 -13.24
CA PHE A 54 6.45 -2.81 -12.64
C PHE A 54 5.53 -3.98 -13.04
N GLY A 55 4.25 -3.71 -13.39
CA GLY A 55 3.30 -4.68 -13.91
C GLY A 55 3.65 -5.21 -15.30
N ASN A 56 4.52 -4.52 -16.06
CA ASN A 56 4.95 -4.92 -17.41
C ASN A 56 6.19 -5.84 -17.43
N CYS A 57 6.75 -6.17 -16.26
CA CYS A 57 7.89 -7.11 -16.20
C CYS A 57 7.52 -8.47 -16.74
N ARG A 58 8.39 -9.05 -17.59
CA ARG A 58 8.19 -10.35 -18.25
C ARG A 58 8.31 -11.53 -17.30
N SER A 59 9.02 -11.36 -16.19
CA SER A 59 9.25 -12.38 -15.18
C SER A 59 9.31 -11.80 -13.76
N GLN A 60 9.13 -12.65 -12.76
CA GLN A 60 9.35 -12.24 -11.36
C GLN A 60 10.81 -11.83 -11.11
N GLY A 61 11.77 -12.47 -11.76
CA GLY A 61 13.19 -12.10 -11.64
C GLY A 61 13.47 -10.69 -12.14
N GLU A 62 12.88 -10.28 -13.26
CA GLU A 62 12.98 -8.92 -13.79
C GLU A 62 12.32 -7.91 -12.85
N PHE A 63 11.12 -8.22 -12.36
CA PHE A 63 10.42 -7.40 -11.37
C PHE A 63 11.29 -7.16 -10.13
N PHE A 64 11.82 -8.22 -9.50
CA PHE A 64 12.61 -8.07 -8.29
C PHE A 64 13.98 -7.43 -8.53
N GLY A 65 14.56 -7.59 -9.73
CA GLY A 65 15.77 -6.87 -10.14
C GLY A 65 15.55 -5.34 -10.17
N GLN A 66 14.42 -4.88 -10.70
CA GLN A 66 14.03 -3.47 -10.67
C GLN A 66 13.61 -3.03 -9.27
N PHE A 67 12.91 -3.87 -8.53
CA PHE A 67 12.42 -3.60 -7.19
C PHE A 67 13.54 -3.36 -6.17
N GLU A 68 14.75 -3.85 -6.41
CA GLU A 68 15.91 -3.53 -5.55
C GLU A 68 16.30 -2.04 -5.61
N PHE A 69 16.17 -1.38 -6.76
CA PHE A 69 16.40 0.07 -6.85
C PHE A 69 15.37 0.82 -6.00
N PHE A 70 14.11 0.40 -6.07
CA PHE A 70 13.04 0.95 -5.26
C PHE A 70 13.33 0.81 -3.76
N THR A 71 13.69 -0.40 -3.28
CA THR A 71 13.93 -0.63 -1.86
C THR A 71 15.09 0.19 -1.31
N ARG A 72 16.14 0.43 -2.11
CA ARG A 72 17.30 1.24 -1.73
C ARG A 72 16.96 2.72 -1.66
N GLU A 73 16.26 3.26 -2.67
CA GLU A 73 15.82 4.66 -2.65
C GLU A 73 14.83 4.93 -1.52
N LEU A 74 13.90 4.00 -1.28
CA LEU A 74 12.98 4.11 -0.15
C LEU A 74 13.72 4.09 1.20
N LEU A 75 14.79 3.27 1.33
CA LEU A 75 15.65 3.29 2.51
C LEU A 75 16.30 4.66 2.70
N ARG A 76 16.85 5.25 1.64
CA ARG A 76 17.51 6.54 1.68
C ARG A 76 16.61 7.66 2.19
N VAL A 77 15.38 7.74 1.63
CA VAL A 77 14.43 8.81 1.97
C VAL A 77 13.73 8.61 3.32
N THR A 78 13.64 7.38 3.84
CA THR A 78 13.00 7.10 5.14
C THR A 78 13.91 7.51 6.29
N ILE A 79 13.40 8.13 7.34
CA ILE A 79 14.14 8.50 8.55
C ILE A 79 14.64 7.23 9.27
N PRO A 80 15.88 7.20 9.81
CA PRO A 80 16.39 6.06 10.59
C PRO A 80 15.44 5.66 11.74
N GLY A 81 15.24 4.36 11.91
CA GLY A 81 14.33 3.82 12.93
C GLY A 81 12.83 3.92 12.62
N ARG A 82 12.45 4.48 11.47
CA ARG A 82 11.07 4.56 11.01
C ARG A 82 10.68 3.37 10.11
N ILE A 83 9.39 3.26 9.82
CA ILE A 83 8.73 2.09 9.22
C ILE A 83 8.30 2.36 7.77
N ALA A 84 8.47 1.32 6.93
CA ALA A 84 7.75 1.15 5.68
C ALA A 84 6.78 -0.04 5.83
N ALA A 85 5.48 0.23 5.77
CA ALA A 85 4.41 -0.75 5.82
C ALA A 85 3.96 -1.08 4.39
N VAL A 86 4.23 -2.29 3.95
CA VAL A 86 4.06 -2.73 2.57
C VAL A 86 3.00 -3.81 2.50
N HIS A 87 1.91 -3.49 1.82
CA HIS A 87 0.85 -4.45 1.54
C HIS A 87 1.22 -5.29 0.32
N CYS A 88 1.12 -6.61 0.48
CA CYS A 88 1.33 -7.58 -0.58
C CYS A 88 0.50 -8.85 -0.34
N MET A 89 0.57 -9.82 -1.27
CA MET A 89 -0.10 -11.11 -1.16
C MET A 89 0.72 -12.24 -1.78
N ILE A 90 0.36 -13.47 -1.45
CA ILE A 90 0.83 -14.65 -2.18
C ILE A 90 0.06 -14.73 -3.51
N LEU A 91 0.75 -14.96 -4.63
CA LEU A 91 0.12 -14.96 -5.95
C LEU A 91 -0.36 -16.36 -6.36
N PRO A 92 -1.55 -16.50 -6.94
CA PRO A 92 -2.01 -17.77 -7.47
C PRO A 92 -1.28 -18.11 -8.79
N SER A 93 -0.91 -19.38 -8.95
CA SER A 93 -0.52 -19.95 -10.25
C SER A 93 -1.73 -20.50 -10.98
N THR A 94 -1.77 -20.35 -12.31
CA THR A 94 -2.84 -20.86 -13.16
C THR A 94 -2.29 -21.84 -14.19
N LYS A 95 -3.11 -22.84 -14.57
CA LYS A 95 -2.70 -23.83 -15.56
C LYS A 95 -2.35 -23.19 -16.90
N THR A 96 -3.05 -22.14 -17.29
CA THR A 96 -2.85 -21.44 -18.57
C THR A 96 -1.55 -20.65 -18.62
N LYS A 97 -1.20 -19.94 -17.54
CA LYS A 97 -0.01 -19.09 -17.50
C LYS A 97 1.23 -19.86 -17.02
N ASP A 98 1.05 -20.78 -16.07
CA ASP A 98 2.14 -21.38 -15.30
C ASP A 98 2.30 -22.90 -15.55
N GLY A 99 1.34 -23.53 -16.25
CA GLY A 99 1.32 -24.97 -16.51
C GLY A 99 0.81 -25.81 -15.33
N PHE A 100 0.60 -25.22 -14.15
CA PHE A 100 0.12 -25.88 -12.94
C PHE A 100 -0.79 -24.97 -12.12
N ILE A 101 -1.54 -25.57 -11.19
CA ILE A 101 -2.35 -24.86 -10.19
C ILE A 101 -1.61 -24.90 -8.87
N GLY A 102 -1.37 -23.73 -8.25
CA GLY A 102 -0.63 -23.61 -7.02
C GLY A 102 -0.50 -22.17 -6.56
N LEU A 103 0.52 -21.90 -5.77
CA LEU A 103 0.83 -20.56 -5.25
C LEU A 103 2.29 -20.22 -5.55
N LYS A 104 2.57 -18.92 -5.73
CA LYS A 104 3.91 -18.34 -5.85
C LYS A 104 4.18 -17.49 -4.63
N ASP A 105 5.30 -17.71 -3.95
CA ASP A 105 5.70 -16.98 -2.75
C ASP A 105 6.21 -15.55 -3.10
N PHE A 106 5.32 -14.72 -3.64
CA PHE A 106 5.63 -13.33 -3.94
C PHE A 106 5.95 -12.53 -2.66
N ARG A 107 5.20 -12.77 -1.59
CA ARG A 107 5.40 -12.12 -0.28
C ARG A 107 6.81 -12.40 0.26
N GLY A 108 7.27 -13.66 0.21
CA GLY A 108 8.62 -14.00 0.66
C GLY A 108 9.72 -13.33 -0.18
N GLU A 109 9.51 -13.18 -1.50
CA GLU A 109 10.45 -12.43 -2.34
C GLU A 109 10.46 -10.93 -2.01
N VAL A 110 9.31 -10.33 -1.67
CA VAL A 110 9.24 -8.95 -1.19
C VAL A 110 10.07 -8.78 0.08
N VAL A 111 9.91 -9.67 1.07
CA VAL A 111 10.70 -9.64 2.31
C VAL A 111 12.19 -9.72 2.00
N ARG A 112 12.61 -10.70 1.21
CA ARG A 112 14.02 -10.88 0.81
C ARG A 112 14.58 -9.65 0.07
N SER A 113 13.78 -9.00 -0.77
CA SER A 113 14.21 -7.79 -1.50
C SER A 113 14.43 -6.60 -0.57
N PHE A 114 13.56 -6.41 0.42
CA PHE A 114 13.76 -5.38 1.44
C PHE A 114 15.00 -5.67 2.29
N GLU A 115 15.20 -6.90 2.73
CA GLU A 115 16.41 -7.29 3.49
C GLU A 115 17.70 -7.05 2.67
N ARG A 116 17.73 -7.44 1.38
CA ARG A 116 18.84 -7.12 0.48
C ARG A 116 19.03 -5.60 0.29
N GLY A 117 17.95 -4.83 0.32
CA GLY A 117 17.96 -3.36 0.29
C GLY A 117 18.45 -2.71 1.58
N GLY A 118 18.76 -3.49 2.64
CA GLY A 118 19.31 -2.99 3.91
C GLY A 118 18.25 -2.73 4.99
N TRP A 119 17.01 -3.15 4.79
CA TRP A 119 15.93 -3.05 5.76
C TRP A 119 15.94 -4.18 6.78
N ILE A 120 15.39 -3.91 7.95
CA ILE A 120 15.08 -4.94 8.96
C ILE A 120 13.63 -5.37 8.74
N PHE A 121 13.39 -6.67 8.49
CA PHE A 121 12.04 -7.22 8.54
C PHE A 121 11.57 -7.20 10.00
N HIS A 122 10.64 -6.28 10.29
CA HIS A 122 10.24 -5.96 11.66
C HIS A 122 9.06 -6.81 12.13
N SER A 123 8.01 -6.87 11.34
CA SER A 123 6.79 -7.61 11.68
C SER A 123 5.92 -7.84 10.45
N GLU A 124 4.94 -8.70 10.62
CA GLU A 124 3.96 -9.03 9.60
C GLU A 124 2.58 -9.21 10.23
N THR A 125 1.57 -8.69 9.56
CA THR A 125 0.17 -8.92 9.92
C THR A 125 -0.56 -9.53 8.74
N ALA A 126 -1.25 -10.64 8.96
CA ALA A 126 -2.14 -11.24 7.96
C ALA A 126 -3.50 -10.54 7.99
N ILE A 127 -4.01 -10.16 6.82
CA ILE A 127 -5.34 -9.56 6.67
C ILE A 127 -6.27 -10.63 6.12
N TRP A 128 -7.28 -10.98 6.91
CA TRP A 128 -8.25 -12.02 6.55
C TRP A 128 -9.13 -11.57 5.39
N LYS A 129 -9.40 -12.50 4.48
CA LYS A 129 -10.34 -12.33 3.37
C LYS A 129 -11.39 -13.42 3.37
N ASP A 130 -12.65 -13.04 3.17
CA ASP A 130 -13.74 -13.99 3.04
C ASP A 130 -13.53 -14.92 1.82
N PRO A 131 -13.35 -16.24 2.04
CA PRO A 131 -13.13 -17.19 0.95
C PRO A 131 -14.31 -17.32 0.00
N VAL A 132 -15.54 -17.05 0.44
CA VAL A 132 -16.73 -17.09 -0.42
C VAL A 132 -16.71 -15.92 -1.41
N THR A 133 -16.42 -14.73 -0.92
CA THR A 133 -16.25 -13.54 -1.77
C THR A 133 -15.08 -13.72 -2.74
N ALA A 134 -13.95 -14.24 -2.29
CA ALA A 134 -12.80 -14.55 -3.13
C ALA A 134 -13.15 -15.57 -4.21
N MET A 135 -13.88 -16.63 -3.86
CA MET A 135 -14.34 -17.65 -4.79
C MET A 135 -15.29 -17.07 -5.85
N GLN A 136 -16.24 -16.22 -5.45
CA GLN A 136 -17.19 -15.60 -6.38
C GLN A 136 -16.50 -14.68 -7.39
N ARG A 137 -15.48 -13.93 -6.95
CA ARG A 137 -14.71 -13.00 -7.80
C ARG A 137 -13.78 -13.72 -8.76
N THR A 138 -13.04 -14.71 -8.27
CA THR A 138 -11.93 -15.33 -9.02
C THR A 138 -12.33 -16.60 -9.75
N LYS A 139 -13.42 -17.26 -9.35
CA LYS A 139 -13.81 -18.60 -9.82
C LYS A 139 -12.67 -19.63 -9.69
N ALA A 140 -11.72 -19.39 -8.77
CA ALA A 140 -10.54 -20.22 -8.60
C ALA A 140 -10.91 -21.66 -8.29
N LEU A 141 -10.43 -22.60 -9.08
CA LEU A 141 -10.80 -24.01 -9.02
C LEU A 141 -10.64 -24.59 -7.61
N GLY A 142 -9.55 -24.30 -6.94
CA GLY A 142 -9.26 -24.77 -5.58
C GLY A 142 -10.20 -24.25 -4.49
N LEU A 143 -10.96 -23.18 -4.76
CA LEU A 143 -11.95 -22.63 -3.82
C LEU A 143 -13.38 -23.12 -4.11
N LEU A 144 -13.62 -23.83 -5.21
CA LEU A 144 -14.96 -24.30 -5.55
C LEU A 144 -15.35 -25.51 -4.70
N HIS A 145 -16.43 -25.44 -3.94
CA HIS A 145 -16.94 -26.55 -3.12
C HIS A 145 -17.09 -27.85 -3.91
N LYS A 146 -17.52 -27.78 -5.19
CA LYS A 146 -17.65 -28.96 -6.07
C LYS A 146 -16.31 -29.70 -6.28
N GLN A 147 -15.17 -29.05 -6.09
CA GLN A 147 -13.86 -29.66 -6.27
C GLN A 147 -13.57 -30.73 -5.20
N ILE A 148 -14.06 -30.54 -3.98
CA ILE A 148 -13.95 -31.52 -2.89
C ILE A 148 -14.56 -32.88 -3.32
N LYS A 149 -15.65 -32.87 -4.09
CA LYS A 149 -16.31 -34.08 -4.58
C LYS A 149 -15.63 -34.75 -5.78
N LYS A 150 -14.78 -34.02 -6.49
CA LYS A 150 -14.03 -34.54 -7.66
C LYS A 150 -12.66 -35.04 -7.23
N ASP A 151 -11.90 -34.19 -6.57
CA ASP A 151 -10.57 -34.43 -6.07
C ASP A 151 -10.26 -33.39 -4.99
N SER A 152 -10.36 -33.78 -3.73
CA SER A 152 -10.14 -32.89 -2.59
C SER A 152 -8.67 -32.45 -2.46
N THR A 153 -7.73 -33.15 -3.08
CA THR A 153 -6.30 -32.77 -3.10
C THR A 153 -6.05 -31.48 -3.88
N MET A 154 -6.97 -31.10 -4.76
CA MET A 154 -6.97 -29.82 -5.50
C MET A 154 -7.59 -28.67 -4.72
N SER A 155 -8.22 -28.96 -3.57
CA SER A 155 -8.84 -27.93 -2.74
C SER A 155 -7.78 -27.21 -1.90
N ARG A 156 -7.91 -25.90 -1.77
CA ARG A 156 -7.05 -25.07 -0.95
C ARG A 156 -7.85 -24.02 -0.17
N THR A 157 -7.22 -23.44 0.84
CA THR A 157 -7.74 -22.27 1.55
C THR A 157 -7.75 -21.02 0.67
N GLY A 158 -8.45 -19.98 1.11
CA GLY A 158 -8.32 -18.63 0.56
C GLY A 158 -6.88 -18.10 0.70
N ILE A 159 -6.57 -17.05 -0.03
CA ILE A 159 -5.29 -16.36 0.06
C ILE A 159 -5.49 -15.13 0.93
N LEU A 160 -4.64 -14.95 1.93
CA LEU A 160 -4.60 -13.76 2.77
C LEU A 160 -3.85 -12.63 2.06
N ASP A 161 -4.14 -11.39 2.44
CA ASP A 161 -3.21 -10.29 2.23
C ASP A 161 -2.28 -10.18 3.42
N TYR A 162 -1.13 -9.57 3.21
CA TYR A 162 -0.11 -9.36 4.22
C TYR A 162 0.30 -7.89 4.25
N LEU A 163 0.41 -7.36 5.45
CA LEU A 163 1.06 -6.09 5.73
C LEU A 163 2.43 -6.40 6.32
N CYS A 164 3.47 -6.29 5.50
CA CYS A 164 4.85 -6.48 5.93
C CYS A 164 5.42 -5.15 6.39
N ALA A 165 5.89 -5.05 7.62
CA ALA A 165 6.53 -3.87 8.16
C ALA A 165 8.04 -4.03 8.13
N PHE A 166 8.72 -3.06 7.52
CA PHE A 166 10.17 -2.98 7.42
C PHE A 166 10.65 -1.75 8.17
N ARG A 167 11.67 -1.90 9.00
CA ARG A 167 12.25 -0.82 9.78
C ARG A 167 13.60 -0.42 9.20
N ARG A 168 13.79 0.88 8.93
CA ARG A 168 15.12 1.38 8.58
C ARG A 168 16.07 1.23 9.77
N PRO A 169 17.30 0.67 9.60
CA PRO A 169 18.29 0.62 10.66
C PRO A 169 18.63 2.01 11.20
N GLY A 170 19.05 2.07 12.46
CA GLY A 170 19.45 3.29 13.13
C GLY A 170 18.50 3.73 14.24
N LYS A 171 18.94 4.76 14.98
CA LYS A 171 18.16 5.36 16.08
C LYS A 171 17.13 6.31 15.49
N ASN A 172 15.86 6.19 15.93
CA ASN A 172 14.81 7.13 15.59
C ASN A 172 15.05 8.47 16.33
N PRO A 173 15.28 9.59 15.62
CA PRO A 173 15.48 10.89 16.26
C PRO A 173 14.21 11.44 16.88
N GLU A 174 13.04 11.05 16.35
CA GLU A 174 11.72 11.51 16.77
C GLU A 174 10.80 10.29 17.03
N PRO A 175 10.90 9.66 18.23
CA PRO A 175 10.08 8.49 18.54
C PRO A 175 8.58 8.77 18.42
N VAL A 176 7.84 7.79 17.93
CA VAL A 176 6.37 7.82 17.98
C VAL A 176 5.95 7.40 19.38
N THR A 177 5.20 8.26 20.06
CA THR A 177 4.76 8.02 21.43
C THR A 177 3.25 8.12 21.54
N HIS A 178 2.67 7.22 22.32
CA HIS A 178 1.26 7.18 22.63
C HIS A 178 1.05 7.23 24.14
N THR A 179 -0.10 7.72 24.57
CA THR A 179 -0.58 7.66 25.96
C THR A 179 -1.75 6.70 26.05
N ASP A 180 -2.18 6.37 27.26
CA ASP A 180 -3.35 5.52 27.48
C ASP A 180 -4.64 6.13 26.90
N GLU A 181 -4.71 7.49 26.79
CA GLU A 181 -5.84 8.18 26.16
C GLU A 181 -5.77 8.08 24.62
N THR A 182 -4.59 8.25 24.02
CA THR A 182 -4.44 8.24 22.55
C THR A 182 -4.43 6.84 21.98
N TYR A 183 -3.97 5.83 22.77
CA TYR A 183 -3.88 4.44 22.36
C TYR A 183 -4.21 3.47 23.49
N PRO A 184 -5.49 3.36 23.88
CA PRO A 184 -5.91 2.51 25.01
C PRO A 184 -5.69 1.02 24.74
N VAL A 185 -5.73 0.21 25.81
CA VAL A 185 -5.37 -1.22 25.78
C VAL A 185 -6.20 -2.04 24.78
N ASP A 186 -7.49 -1.79 24.67
CA ASP A 186 -8.38 -2.47 23.72
C ASP A 186 -7.99 -2.19 22.26
N LYS A 187 -7.60 -0.96 21.96
CA LYS A 187 -7.09 -0.58 20.65
C LYS A 187 -5.74 -1.25 20.36
N TRP A 188 -4.85 -1.29 21.35
CA TRP A 188 -3.60 -2.02 21.24
C TRP A 188 -3.83 -3.52 20.99
N GLN A 189 -4.74 -4.17 21.71
CA GLN A 189 -5.08 -5.57 21.50
C GLN A 189 -5.55 -5.87 20.08
N GLN A 190 -6.32 -4.96 19.46
CA GLN A 190 -6.80 -5.09 18.09
C GLN A 190 -5.65 -5.09 17.07
N VAL A 191 -4.68 -4.18 17.21
CA VAL A 191 -3.56 -4.07 16.27
C VAL A 191 -2.43 -5.05 16.56
N ALA A 192 -2.26 -5.48 17.81
CA ALA A 192 -1.26 -6.47 18.21
C ALA A 192 -1.61 -7.89 17.74
N SER A 193 -2.84 -8.13 17.29
CA SER A 193 -3.22 -9.41 16.69
C SER A 193 -2.42 -9.67 15.41
N PRO A 194 -1.79 -10.86 15.25
CA PRO A 194 -1.06 -11.21 14.03
C PRO A 194 -1.98 -11.41 12.82
N VAL A 195 -3.30 -11.50 13.04
CA VAL A 195 -4.32 -11.60 12.00
C VAL A 195 -5.40 -10.56 12.25
N TRP A 196 -5.59 -9.65 11.31
CA TRP A 196 -6.71 -8.71 11.34
C TRP A 196 -7.92 -9.31 10.61
N MET A 197 -8.92 -9.70 11.37
CA MET A 197 -10.14 -10.34 10.87
C MET A 197 -11.29 -9.35 10.63
N ASP A 198 -11.17 -8.14 11.11
CA ASP A 198 -12.19 -7.10 11.16
C ASP A 198 -12.03 -6.03 10.06
N ILE A 199 -11.13 -6.24 9.10
CA ILE A 199 -10.96 -5.34 7.95
C ILE A 199 -12.09 -5.55 6.94
N GLU A 200 -12.87 -4.51 6.71
CA GLU A 200 -13.94 -4.51 5.73
C GLU A 200 -13.36 -4.37 4.31
N GLN A 201 -13.45 -5.43 3.50
CA GLN A 201 -12.87 -5.47 2.14
C GLN A 201 -13.42 -4.39 1.19
N SER A 202 -14.63 -3.90 1.43
CA SER A 202 -15.28 -2.86 0.61
C SER A 202 -14.94 -1.44 1.03
N LYS A 203 -14.34 -1.24 2.20
CA LYS A 203 -14.02 0.08 2.74
C LYS A 203 -12.76 0.67 2.10
N THR A 204 -12.92 1.09 0.86
CA THR A 204 -11.87 1.65 0.01
C THR A 204 -12.26 3.03 -0.50
N LEU A 205 -11.28 3.85 -0.86
CA LEU A 205 -11.54 5.10 -1.55
C LEU A 205 -12.13 4.81 -2.95
N GLN A 206 -12.87 5.74 -3.52
CA GLN A 206 -13.68 5.62 -4.74
C GLN A 206 -12.95 5.00 -5.95
N ALA A 207 -12.94 3.65 -6.04
CA ALA A 207 -12.23 2.92 -7.08
C ALA A 207 -12.87 3.00 -8.48
N ARG A 208 -14.15 3.38 -8.58
CA ARG A 208 -14.90 3.35 -9.85
C ARG A 208 -14.68 4.58 -10.74
N SER A 209 -14.28 5.70 -10.16
CA SER A 209 -14.18 6.99 -10.84
C SER A 209 -12.92 7.18 -11.70
N ALA A 210 -11.91 6.31 -11.57
CA ALA A 210 -10.64 6.43 -12.28
C ALA A 210 -10.44 5.39 -13.40
N ARG A 211 -11.47 4.57 -13.70
CA ARG A 211 -11.37 3.51 -14.72
C ARG A 211 -11.59 4.08 -16.10
N GLU A 212 -10.65 3.84 -17.00
CA GLU A 212 -10.72 4.25 -18.41
C GLU A 212 -11.21 3.12 -19.33
N GLU A 213 -10.92 1.85 -18.99
CA GLU A 213 -11.26 0.67 -19.80
C GLU A 213 -11.81 -0.48 -18.94
N GLU A 214 -12.54 -1.44 -19.56
CA GLU A 214 -13.06 -2.64 -18.86
C GLU A 214 -11.95 -3.53 -18.30
N ASP A 215 -10.78 -3.57 -18.93
CA ASP A 215 -9.60 -4.33 -18.46
C ASP A 215 -9.00 -3.78 -17.16
N GLU A 216 -9.31 -2.55 -16.78
CA GLU A 216 -8.96 -1.95 -15.49
C GLU A 216 -9.86 -2.43 -14.32
N ALA A 217 -10.59 -3.52 -14.50
CA ALA A 217 -11.43 -4.12 -13.46
C ALA A 217 -10.68 -4.52 -12.17
N HIS A 218 -9.35 -4.37 -12.18
CA HIS A 218 -8.45 -4.84 -11.11
C HIS A 218 -7.89 -3.74 -10.22
N LEU A 219 -8.35 -2.49 -10.36
CA LEU A 219 -8.02 -1.46 -9.39
C LEU A 219 -8.56 -1.88 -8.02
N CYS A 220 -7.66 -2.30 -7.13
CA CYS A 220 -7.96 -2.69 -5.76
C CYS A 220 -7.22 -1.74 -4.81
N PRO A 221 -7.81 -0.56 -4.50
CA PRO A 221 -7.22 0.33 -3.51
C PRO A 221 -7.08 -0.39 -2.18
N LEU A 222 -6.01 -0.09 -1.43
CA LEU A 222 -5.86 -0.59 -0.07
C LEU A 222 -7.00 -0.07 0.81
N GLN A 223 -7.51 -0.92 1.70
CA GLN A 223 -8.59 -0.57 2.62
C GLN A 223 -8.15 0.58 3.53
N THR A 224 -9.01 1.57 3.70
CA THR A 224 -8.70 2.75 4.53
C THR A 224 -8.41 2.35 5.98
N GLN A 225 -9.10 1.34 6.51
CA GLN A 225 -8.86 0.82 7.86
C GLN A 225 -7.42 0.30 8.06
N VAL A 226 -6.82 -0.33 7.05
CA VAL A 226 -5.42 -0.78 7.12
C VAL A 226 -4.48 0.41 7.16
N ILE A 227 -4.73 1.40 6.30
CA ILE A 227 -3.94 2.63 6.23
C ILE A 227 -4.05 3.41 7.54
N GLU A 228 -5.27 3.62 8.03
CA GLU A 228 -5.55 4.35 9.28
C GLU A 228 -4.82 3.73 10.47
N ARG A 229 -4.85 2.39 10.61
CA ARG A 229 -4.10 1.67 11.65
C ARG A 229 -2.58 1.90 11.55
N CYS A 230 -2.02 1.85 10.34
CA CYS A 230 -0.60 2.11 10.14
C CYS A 230 -0.22 3.56 10.51
N VAL A 231 -1.00 4.53 10.01
CA VAL A 231 -0.76 5.95 10.26
C VAL A 231 -0.85 6.27 11.74
N GLU A 232 -1.85 5.72 12.43
CA GLU A 232 -2.01 5.93 13.84
C GLU A 232 -0.89 5.29 14.67
N LEU A 233 -0.55 4.03 14.40
CA LEU A 233 0.43 3.27 15.17
C LEU A 233 1.87 3.79 14.98
N TRP A 234 2.24 4.22 13.76
CA TRP A 234 3.63 4.46 13.38
C TRP A 234 3.96 5.90 12.98
N SER A 235 3.08 6.86 13.22
CA SER A 235 3.38 8.27 12.94
C SER A 235 2.86 9.23 14.00
N ASN A 236 3.60 10.31 14.21
CA ASN A 236 3.17 11.45 15.02
C ASN A 236 2.28 12.41 14.19
N PRO A 237 1.51 13.30 14.84
CA PRO A 237 0.88 14.42 14.15
C PRO A 237 1.92 15.22 13.33
N ARG A 238 1.53 15.65 12.11
CA ARG A 238 2.36 16.38 11.14
C ARG A 238 3.55 15.61 10.56
N ASP A 239 3.76 14.34 10.89
CA ASP A 239 4.72 13.48 10.20
C ASP A 239 4.40 13.38 8.70
N VAL A 240 5.43 13.17 7.87
CA VAL A 240 5.28 12.93 6.43
C VAL A 240 4.99 11.45 6.20
N VAL A 241 3.79 11.16 5.69
CA VAL A 241 3.38 9.83 5.22
C VAL A 241 3.54 9.78 3.71
N PHE A 242 4.21 8.75 3.22
CA PHE A 242 4.56 8.60 1.81
C PHE A 242 3.92 7.35 1.19
N ASP A 243 3.42 7.49 -0.03
CA ASP A 243 2.99 6.36 -0.87
C ASP A 243 3.65 6.45 -2.25
N PRO A 244 4.67 5.61 -2.54
CA PRO A 244 5.36 5.60 -3.83
C PRO A 244 4.54 5.01 -4.99
N PHE A 245 3.43 4.31 -4.69
CA PHE A 245 2.49 3.73 -5.65
C PHE A 245 1.07 4.19 -5.34
N GLY A 246 0.88 5.51 -5.30
CA GLY A 246 -0.26 6.16 -4.68
C GLY A 246 -1.63 5.86 -5.29
N GLY A 247 -1.68 5.37 -6.53
CA GLY A 247 -2.95 5.09 -7.21
C GLY A 247 -3.87 6.30 -7.20
N ILE A 248 -5.09 6.11 -6.69
CA ILE A 248 -6.07 7.20 -6.53
C ILE A 248 -5.92 8.00 -5.23
N GLY A 249 -4.81 7.80 -4.49
CA GLY A 249 -4.45 8.59 -3.32
C GLY A 249 -5.05 8.11 -2.00
N SER A 250 -5.29 6.81 -1.81
CA SER A 250 -5.91 6.29 -0.58
C SER A 250 -5.06 6.56 0.67
N THR A 251 -3.77 6.28 0.62
CA THR A 251 -2.85 6.53 1.74
C THR A 251 -2.72 8.01 2.08
N PRO A 252 -2.39 8.91 1.13
CA PRO A 252 -2.29 10.32 1.42
C PRO A 252 -3.63 10.93 1.87
N PHE A 253 -4.77 10.46 1.35
CA PHE A 253 -6.10 10.89 1.81
C PHE A 253 -6.32 10.58 3.29
N CYS A 254 -6.05 9.34 3.74
CA CYS A 254 -6.17 8.96 5.13
C CYS A 254 -5.19 9.75 6.02
N ALA A 255 -3.94 9.91 5.58
CA ALA A 255 -2.91 10.65 6.31
C ALA A 255 -3.34 12.11 6.57
N LEU A 256 -3.85 12.80 5.55
CA LEU A 256 -4.36 14.19 5.69
C LEU A 256 -5.50 14.27 6.68
N ARG A 257 -6.48 13.38 6.58
CA ARG A 257 -7.63 13.35 7.51
C ARG A 257 -7.23 13.08 8.95
N MET A 258 -6.08 12.48 9.16
CA MET A 258 -5.52 12.19 10.49
C MET A 258 -4.50 13.23 10.94
N GLY A 259 -4.38 14.39 10.27
CA GLY A 259 -3.49 15.49 10.65
C GLY A 259 -2.01 15.24 10.35
N ARG A 260 -1.70 14.36 9.39
CA ARG A 260 -0.34 14.14 8.86
C ARG A 260 -0.16 14.93 7.57
N ARG A 261 1.10 15.14 7.18
CA ARG A 261 1.43 15.60 5.83
C ARG A 261 1.56 14.40 4.91
N ALA A 262 1.25 14.57 3.62
CA ALA A 262 1.24 13.46 2.70
C ALA A 262 2.07 13.74 1.44
N VAL A 263 2.81 12.74 0.97
CA VAL A 263 3.52 12.74 -0.31
C VAL A 263 3.15 11.48 -1.06
N MET A 264 2.93 11.58 -2.38
CA MET A 264 2.69 10.42 -3.21
C MET A 264 3.32 10.53 -4.58
N HIS A 265 3.63 9.37 -5.15
CA HIS A 265 3.99 9.24 -6.56
C HIS A 265 2.99 8.32 -7.26
N GLU A 266 2.67 8.61 -8.51
CA GLU A 266 1.80 7.78 -9.33
C GLU A 266 2.24 7.84 -10.79
N LEU A 267 2.42 6.69 -11.41
CA LEU A 267 2.88 6.59 -12.80
C LEU A 267 1.78 6.89 -13.80
N LYS A 268 0.55 6.39 -13.54
CA LYS A 268 -0.58 6.51 -14.46
C LYS A 268 -1.25 7.89 -14.33
N PRO A 269 -1.30 8.70 -15.43
CA PRO A 269 -1.83 10.06 -15.38
C PRO A 269 -3.29 10.16 -14.91
N SER A 270 -4.18 9.23 -15.30
CA SER A 270 -5.58 9.26 -14.89
C SER A 270 -5.76 9.00 -13.39
N TYR A 271 -4.96 8.09 -12.82
CA TYR A 271 -4.97 7.83 -11.38
C TYR A 271 -4.40 9.02 -10.61
N PHE A 272 -3.33 9.63 -11.11
CA PHE A 272 -2.78 10.86 -10.55
C PHE A 272 -3.82 11.99 -10.50
N GLN A 273 -4.55 12.22 -11.59
CA GLN A 273 -5.60 13.26 -11.63
C GLN A 273 -6.71 12.96 -10.60
N GLN A 274 -7.15 11.72 -10.49
CA GLN A 274 -8.13 11.32 -9.49
C GLN A 274 -7.59 11.50 -8.06
N ALA A 275 -6.32 11.14 -7.83
CA ALA A 275 -5.67 11.36 -6.54
C ALA A 275 -5.64 12.83 -6.15
N VAL A 276 -5.24 13.72 -7.05
CA VAL A 276 -5.23 15.17 -6.82
C VAL A 276 -6.62 15.68 -6.45
N ALA A 277 -7.68 15.22 -7.13
CA ALA A 277 -9.05 15.58 -6.79
C ALA A 277 -9.43 15.10 -5.36
N ASN A 278 -9.06 13.87 -5.01
CA ASN A 278 -9.30 13.31 -3.68
C ASN A 278 -8.54 14.07 -2.58
N LEU A 279 -7.28 14.45 -2.82
CA LEU A 279 -6.45 15.17 -1.85
C LEU A 279 -6.94 16.62 -1.63
N ARG A 280 -7.37 17.29 -2.69
CA ARG A 280 -8.01 18.61 -2.59
C ARG A 280 -9.28 18.56 -1.74
N ASN A 281 -10.08 17.50 -1.87
CA ASN A 281 -11.28 17.29 -1.07
C ASN A 281 -10.95 16.97 0.39
N ALA A 282 -9.95 16.11 0.67
CA ALA A 282 -9.51 15.81 2.01
C ALA A 282 -9.06 17.07 2.76
N ASN A 283 -8.25 17.90 2.11
CA ASN A 283 -7.74 19.15 2.70
C ASN A 283 -8.86 20.14 3.05
N ARG A 284 -9.89 20.25 2.19
CA ARG A 284 -11.06 21.11 2.47
C ARG A 284 -11.88 20.63 3.65
N GLN A 285 -12.06 19.32 3.83
CA GLN A 285 -12.80 18.75 4.94
C GLN A 285 -12.08 18.97 6.27
N THR A 286 -10.76 18.84 6.31
CA THR A 286 -9.94 19.09 7.49
C THR A 286 -10.03 20.55 7.89
N SER A 287 -9.84 21.49 6.97
CA SER A 287 -9.95 22.93 7.24
C SER A 287 -11.33 23.34 7.75
N LEU A 288 -12.41 22.71 7.29
CA LEU A 288 -13.76 22.98 7.77
C LEU A 288 -13.98 22.47 9.20
N LEU A 289 -13.44 21.32 9.54
CA LEU A 289 -13.53 20.75 10.90
C LEU A 289 -12.73 21.59 11.90
N ASP A 290 -11.54 22.07 11.50
CA ASP A 290 -10.72 22.97 12.32
C ASP A 290 -11.47 24.29 12.61
N LEU A 291 -12.09 24.89 11.58
CA LEU A 291 -12.91 26.11 11.74
C LEU A 291 -14.13 25.93 12.66
N ILE A 292 -14.76 24.74 12.64
CA ILE A 292 -15.91 24.43 13.51
C ILE A 292 -15.42 24.14 14.94
N GLY A 293 -14.27 23.48 15.09
CA GLY A 293 -13.65 23.18 16.39
C GLY A 293 -13.22 24.45 17.14
N ASP A 294 -12.62 25.43 16.43
CA ASP A 294 -12.24 26.73 16.99
C ASP A 294 -13.43 27.60 17.34
N ALA A 295 -14.58 27.43 16.68
CA ALA A 295 -15.82 28.16 16.99
C ALA A 295 -16.58 27.57 18.18
N ALA A 296 -16.19 26.40 18.69
CA ALA A 296 -16.82 25.71 19.82
C ALA A 296 -16.04 25.85 21.15
N GLN A 297 -14.90 26.55 21.15
CA GLN A 297 -14.14 26.97 22.34
C GLN A 297 -14.40 28.46 22.65
#